data_3a47131bc01f25efe1f2e393059f9f08
#
_entry.id   3a47131bc01f25efe1f2e393059f9f08
#
_cell.length_a   1.000
_cell.length_b   1.000
_cell.length_c   1.000
_cell.angle_alpha   90.00
_cell.angle_beta   90.00
_cell.angle_gamma   90.00
#
_symmetry.space_group_name_H-M   'P 1'
#
loop_
_entity.id
_entity.type
_entity.pdbx_description
1 polymer ?
#
loop_
_entity_poly.entity_id
_entity_poly.type
_entity_poly.pdbx_seq_one_letter_code
_entity_poly.pdbx_strand_id
1 'polypeptide(L)'
;MSINSIKQRLIKWVRRYPLIALSVLAIGYLLGGFSKNDDGVLPQQVVITGLYLFVGIVPLGFIIAFVIIGSLSDAQSIKNRQKSNNFNYQDAFNLPSEVMHGYKLALLTDRLPTLTGLTGDKYLSDANALCATNPAHTPPVAECECGFYAYKELSDAQFERSINPGSFLLEVDLFGLGFTYKDGFRAETQVVNHLIKPKRCMRCKTLPAKVFVCTYKLTPTDTALWQWQIRCVVCSSSFKEDDKLSTEQMAQHLRLKII
;
A
#
# COMPACT_ATOMS: atom_id res chain seq x y z
N MET A 1 4.37 36.02 18.00
CA MET A 1 4.86 34.60 17.89
C MET A 1 6.13 34.50 18.72
N SER A 2 6.18 33.62 19.76
CA SER A 2 7.30 33.56 20.72
C SER A 2 8.53 32.94 20.03
N ILE A 3 9.73 33.50 20.31
CA ILE A 3 11.05 33.02 19.81
C ILE A 3 11.23 31.52 20.11
N ASN A 4 10.73 31.04 21.24
CA ASN A 4 10.77 29.61 21.62
C ASN A 4 9.98 28.70 20.67
N SER A 5 8.88 29.19 20.10
CA SER A 5 8.07 28.45 19.12
C SER A 5 8.81 28.27 17.79
N ILE A 6 9.55 29.29 17.36
CA ILE A 6 10.36 29.25 16.13
C ILE A 6 11.52 28.28 16.29
N LYS A 7 12.22 28.33 17.42
CA LYS A 7 13.34 27.45 17.75
C LYS A 7 12.94 25.97 17.78
N GLN A 8 11.80 25.66 18.36
CA GLN A 8 11.27 24.29 18.40
C GLN A 8 10.88 23.74 17.02
N ARG A 9 10.29 24.61 16.16
CA ARG A 9 9.97 24.24 14.77
C ARG A 9 11.22 24.00 13.92
N LEU A 10 12.25 24.82 14.11
CA LEU A 10 13.54 24.69 13.43
C LEU A 10 14.24 23.37 13.80
N ILE A 11 14.28 23.02 15.08
CA ILE A 11 14.86 21.75 15.57
C ILE A 11 14.12 20.54 14.98
N LYS A 12 12.79 20.59 14.96
CA LYS A 12 11.98 19.51 14.33
C LYS A 12 12.26 19.41 12.83
N TRP A 13 12.42 20.53 12.14
CA TRP A 13 12.71 20.56 10.72
C TRP A 13 14.11 20.01 10.41
N VAL A 14 15.15 20.41 11.14
CA VAL A 14 16.53 19.91 11.01
C VAL A 14 16.59 18.39 11.24
N ARG A 15 15.86 17.87 12.25
CA ARG A 15 15.77 16.42 12.50
C ARG A 15 15.08 15.67 11.38
N ARG A 16 14.09 16.30 10.72
CA ARG A 16 13.33 15.68 9.63
C ARG A 16 14.05 15.71 8.29
N TYR A 17 14.92 16.70 8.09
CA TYR A 17 15.63 16.93 6.83
C TYR A 17 17.11 17.25 7.06
N PRO A 18 17.90 16.32 7.64
CA PRO A 18 19.28 16.62 8.03
C PRO A 18 20.19 16.98 6.85
N LEU A 19 19.97 16.35 5.68
CA LEU A 19 20.77 16.65 4.48
C LEU A 19 20.49 18.03 3.91
N ILE A 20 19.24 18.49 3.92
CA ILE A 20 18.89 19.85 3.48
C ILE A 20 19.46 20.88 4.44
N ALA A 21 19.41 20.61 5.74
CA ALA A 21 19.99 21.50 6.75
C ALA A 21 21.52 21.63 6.59
N LEU A 22 22.22 20.51 6.34
CA LEU A 22 23.65 20.49 6.06
C LEU A 22 24.00 21.25 4.77
N SER A 23 23.22 21.10 3.71
CA SER A 23 23.42 21.80 2.44
C SER A 23 23.27 23.34 2.61
N VAL A 24 22.24 23.76 3.35
CA VAL A 24 22.02 25.20 3.65
C VAL A 24 23.14 25.76 4.48
N LEU A 25 23.66 25.02 5.47
CA LEU A 25 24.81 25.44 6.27
C LEU A 25 26.10 25.52 5.45
N ALA A 26 26.34 24.55 4.57
CA ALA A 26 27.51 24.55 3.68
C ALA A 26 27.49 25.75 2.70
N ILE A 27 26.31 26.05 2.11
CA ILE A 27 26.12 27.23 1.26
C ILE A 27 26.34 28.51 2.05
N GLY A 28 25.76 28.61 3.25
CA GLY A 28 25.94 29.76 4.12
C GLY A 28 27.40 29.97 4.51
N TYR A 29 28.16 28.92 4.79
CA TYR A 29 29.58 28.98 5.09
C TYR A 29 30.40 29.42 3.88
N LEU A 30 30.11 28.89 2.69
CA LEU A 30 30.75 29.30 1.45
C LEU A 30 30.49 30.79 1.13
N LEU A 31 29.25 31.23 1.21
CA LEU A 31 28.86 32.62 0.95
C LEU A 31 29.42 33.60 2.02
N GLY A 32 29.43 33.18 3.29
CA GLY A 32 29.98 33.97 4.40
C GLY A 32 31.51 34.07 4.37
N GLY A 33 32.22 33.07 3.85
CA GLY A 33 33.66 33.08 3.65
C GLY A 33 34.14 34.09 2.58
N PHE A 34 33.26 34.50 1.68
CA PHE A 34 33.55 35.46 0.60
C PHE A 34 33.44 36.93 1.05
N SER A 35 32.87 37.19 2.22
CA SER A 35 32.67 38.57 2.71
C SER A 35 33.91 39.28 3.27
N LYS A 36 35.07 38.63 3.24
CA LYS A 36 36.27 39.16 3.93
C LYS A 36 37.43 39.63 3.05
N ASN A 37 37.30 39.66 1.74
CA ASN A 37 38.34 40.18 0.88
C ASN A 37 37.97 41.59 0.37
N ASP A 38 38.72 42.59 0.81
CA ASP A 38 38.49 44.00 0.52
C ASP A 38 38.66 44.38 -0.98
N ASP A 39 39.07 43.48 -1.85
CA ASP A 39 39.40 43.76 -3.25
C ASP A 39 38.29 43.49 -4.25
N GLY A 40 37.10 43.09 -3.83
CA GLY A 40 35.87 43.01 -4.67
C GLY A 40 35.90 42.04 -5.86
N VAL A 41 36.99 41.30 -6.09
CA VAL A 41 37.11 40.33 -7.19
C VAL A 41 37.25 38.93 -6.65
N LEU A 42 36.26 38.09 -6.94
CA LEU A 42 36.30 36.66 -6.62
C LEU A 42 37.38 35.96 -7.45
N PRO A 43 38.33 35.23 -6.84
CA PRO A 43 39.33 34.47 -7.58
C PRO A 43 38.62 33.46 -8.49
N GLN A 44 38.98 33.41 -9.75
CA GLN A 44 38.38 32.55 -10.78
C GLN A 44 38.36 31.07 -10.38
N GLN A 45 39.34 30.60 -9.61
CA GLN A 45 39.41 29.25 -9.07
C GLN A 45 38.29 28.93 -8.07
N VAL A 46 37.85 29.90 -7.28
CA VAL A 46 36.80 29.72 -6.28
C VAL A 46 35.42 29.58 -6.93
N VAL A 47 35.18 30.33 -8.00
CA VAL A 47 33.95 30.22 -8.80
C VAL A 47 33.87 28.84 -9.47
N ILE A 48 34.97 28.36 -10.05
CA ILE A 48 35.05 27.06 -10.69
C ILE A 48 34.85 25.94 -9.68
N THR A 49 35.53 26.01 -8.53
CA THR A 49 35.37 24.97 -7.47
C THR A 49 33.95 24.94 -6.88
N GLY A 50 33.34 26.11 -6.68
CA GLY A 50 31.94 26.22 -6.26
C GLY A 50 30.98 25.62 -7.28
N LEU A 51 31.22 25.84 -8.57
CA LEU A 51 30.40 25.27 -9.65
C LEU A 51 30.51 23.75 -9.73
N TYR A 52 31.71 23.18 -9.58
CA TYR A 52 31.91 21.71 -9.53
C TYR A 52 31.24 21.08 -8.33
N LEU A 53 31.26 21.70 -7.15
CA LEU A 53 30.54 21.26 -5.96
C LEU A 53 29.01 21.29 -6.17
N PHE A 54 28.50 22.36 -6.76
CA PHE A 54 27.07 22.55 -6.92
C PHE A 54 26.47 21.69 -8.03
N VAL A 55 27.15 21.54 -9.17
CA VAL A 55 26.66 20.82 -10.35
C VAL A 55 26.99 19.33 -10.30
N GLY A 56 28.08 18.94 -9.63
CA GLY A 56 28.58 17.55 -9.58
C GLY A 56 28.26 16.84 -8.29
N ILE A 57 28.73 17.33 -7.16
CA ILE A 57 28.70 16.57 -5.89
C ILE A 57 27.31 16.58 -5.23
N VAL A 58 26.60 17.71 -5.28
CA VAL A 58 25.28 17.82 -4.64
C VAL A 58 24.24 16.93 -5.32
N PRO A 59 24.09 16.93 -6.67
CA PRO A 59 23.17 16.00 -7.33
C PRO A 59 23.53 14.54 -7.13
N LEU A 60 24.83 14.21 -7.14
CA LEU A 60 25.31 12.84 -6.91
C LEU A 60 24.92 12.36 -5.49
N GLY A 61 25.09 13.20 -4.49
CA GLY A 61 24.66 12.93 -3.11
C GLY A 61 23.15 12.69 -2.99
N PHE A 62 22.34 13.47 -3.72
CA PHE A 62 20.88 13.26 -3.77
C PHE A 62 20.51 11.96 -4.45
N ILE A 63 21.16 11.60 -5.56
CA ILE A 63 20.91 10.34 -6.26
C ILE A 63 21.26 9.15 -5.36
N ILE A 64 22.43 9.18 -4.69
CA ILE A 64 22.85 8.12 -3.78
C ILE A 64 21.89 8.01 -2.59
N ALA A 65 21.48 9.12 -1.99
CA ALA A 65 20.50 9.12 -0.90
C ALA A 65 19.15 8.55 -1.34
N PHE A 66 18.69 8.90 -2.55
CA PHE A 66 17.42 8.39 -3.10
C PHE A 66 17.48 6.88 -3.38
N VAL A 67 18.59 6.38 -3.89
CA VAL A 67 18.81 4.95 -4.12
C VAL A 67 18.87 4.19 -2.79
N ILE A 68 19.57 4.72 -1.78
CA ILE A 68 19.65 4.10 -0.45
C ILE A 68 18.28 4.08 0.23
N ILE A 69 17.52 5.18 0.19
CA ILE A 69 16.18 5.26 0.78
C ILE A 69 15.22 4.32 0.04
N GLY A 70 15.30 4.25 -1.29
CA GLY A 70 14.53 3.30 -2.10
C GLY A 70 14.83 1.84 -1.72
N SER A 71 16.11 1.48 -1.67
CA SER A 71 16.52 0.11 -1.33
C SER A 71 16.18 -0.28 0.12
N LEU A 72 16.23 0.65 1.08
CA LEU A 72 15.80 0.41 2.46
C LEU A 72 14.29 0.23 2.57
N SER A 73 13.50 1.01 1.81
CA SER A 73 12.04 0.85 1.77
C SER A 73 11.63 -0.50 1.17
N ASP A 74 12.32 -0.94 0.12
CA ASP A 74 12.08 -2.24 -0.50
C ASP A 74 12.49 -3.40 0.42
N ALA A 75 13.64 -3.30 1.08
CA ALA A 75 14.07 -4.30 2.06
C ALA A 75 13.12 -4.40 3.26
N GLN A 76 12.56 -3.27 3.70
CA GLN A 76 11.58 -3.24 4.78
C GLN A 76 10.22 -3.81 4.35
N SER A 77 9.82 -3.57 3.11
CA SER A 77 8.60 -4.16 2.52
C SER A 77 8.73 -5.68 2.33
N ILE A 78 9.92 -6.17 1.91
CA ILE A 78 10.20 -7.60 1.79
C ILE A 78 10.22 -8.27 3.17
N LYS A 79 10.85 -7.64 4.18
CA LYS A 79 10.89 -8.16 5.55
C LYS A 79 9.50 -8.19 6.20
N ASN A 80 8.66 -7.19 5.91
CA ASN A 80 7.28 -7.16 6.37
C ASN A 80 6.41 -8.21 5.63
N ARG A 81 6.65 -8.43 4.34
CA ARG A 81 6.02 -9.51 3.55
C ARG A 81 6.36 -10.89 4.09
N GLN A 82 7.62 -11.14 4.48
CA GLN A 82 8.03 -12.39 5.13
C GLN A 82 7.39 -12.55 6.51
N LYS A 83 7.16 -11.45 7.24
CA LYS A 83 6.51 -11.49 8.55
C LYS A 83 5.00 -11.75 8.45
N SER A 84 4.33 -11.28 7.39
CA SER A 84 2.90 -11.52 7.17
C SER A 84 2.60 -12.96 6.71
N ASN A 85 3.55 -13.62 6.05
CA ASN A 85 3.40 -15.01 5.61
C ASN A 85 3.73 -16.05 6.68
N ASN A 86 4.28 -15.65 7.82
CA ASN A 86 4.49 -16.54 8.95
C ASN A 86 3.22 -16.62 9.82
N PHE A 87 2.15 -17.22 9.30
CA PHE A 87 1.17 -17.87 10.16
C PHE A 87 1.90 -18.99 10.89
N ASN A 88 2.19 -18.77 12.16
CA ASN A 88 2.98 -19.71 12.95
C ASN A 88 2.11 -20.93 13.22
N TYR A 89 2.37 -22.06 12.53
CA TYR A 89 1.64 -23.32 12.63
C TYR A 89 1.56 -23.88 14.07
N GLN A 90 2.41 -23.39 14.96
CA GLN A 90 2.48 -23.88 16.35
C GLN A 90 1.29 -23.44 17.22
N ASP A 91 0.51 -22.43 16.81
CA ASP A 91 -0.63 -21.89 17.56
C ASP A 91 -1.99 -22.22 16.89
N ALA A 92 -2.04 -23.21 16.00
CA ALA A 92 -3.28 -23.59 15.33
C ALA A 92 -4.15 -24.45 16.26
N PHE A 93 -5.33 -23.90 16.60
CA PHE A 93 -6.35 -24.62 17.35
C PHE A 93 -7.49 -25.01 16.42
N ASN A 94 -8.04 -26.22 16.58
CA ASN A 94 -9.27 -26.60 15.93
C ASN A 94 -10.41 -25.71 16.42
N LEU A 95 -11.16 -25.17 15.47
CA LEU A 95 -12.27 -24.29 15.78
C LEU A 95 -13.53 -25.06 16.14
N PRO A 96 -14.27 -24.58 17.13
CA PRO A 96 -15.66 -24.96 17.28
C PRO A 96 -16.49 -24.41 16.11
N SER A 97 -17.71 -24.94 15.93
CA SER A 97 -18.67 -24.58 14.87
C SER A 97 -19.22 -23.13 14.95
N GLU A 98 -18.49 -22.21 15.51
CA GLU A 98 -18.87 -20.80 15.63
C GLU A 98 -18.45 -20.01 14.39
N VAL A 99 -19.25 -19.00 14.07
CA VAL A 99 -18.97 -18.02 13.02
C VAL A 99 -17.80 -17.15 13.44
N MET A 100 -16.77 -17.06 12.60
CA MET A 100 -15.63 -16.20 12.84
C MET A 100 -15.69 -14.99 11.93
N HIS A 101 -15.78 -13.82 12.53
CA HIS A 101 -15.70 -12.56 11.83
C HIS A 101 -14.24 -12.19 11.56
N GLY A 102 -13.94 -11.79 10.34
CA GLY A 102 -12.59 -11.39 9.99
C GLY A 102 -12.53 -10.46 8.78
N TYR A 103 -11.31 -10.06 8.45
CA TYR A 103 -11.02 -9.11 7.39
C TYR A 103 -10.01 -9.69 6.41
N LYS A 104 -10.20 -9.44 5.13
CA LYS A 104 -9.25 -9.89 4.10
C LYS A 104 -9.13 -8.89 2.97
N LEU A 105 -8.09 -9.07 2.15
CA LEU A 105 -7.87 -8.26 0.97
C LEU A 105 -8.51 -8.91 -0.25
N ALA A 106 -9.00 -8.05 -1.15
CA ALA A 106 -9.47 -8.45 -2.47
C ALA A 106 -9.10 -7.41 -3.51
N LEU A 107 -8.98 -7.85 -4.76
CA LEU A 107 -8.95 -7.01 -5.94
C LEU A 107 -10.34 -7.01 -6.57
N LEU A 108 -10.68 -5.93 -7.26
CA LEU A 108 -11.80 -5.88 -8.19
C LEU A 108 -11.22 -5.98 -9.59
N THR A 109 -11.47 -7.10 -10.24
CA THR A 109 -10.92 -7.44 -11.57
C THR A 109 -12.04 -7.62 -12.58
N ASP A 110 -11.65 -7.85 -13.82
CA ASP A 110 -12.51 -8.04 -14.97
C ASP A 110 -13.30 -6.78 -15.37
N ARG A 111 -13.80 -6.72 -16.60
CA ARG A 111 -14.60 -5.59 -17.06
C ARG A 111 -15.97 -5.54 -16.36
N LEU A 112 -16.57 -6.68 -16.13
CA LEU A 112 -17.65 -6.83 -15.14
C LEU A 112 -17.01 -7.05 -13.78
N PRO A 113 -17.20 -6.15 -12.81
CA PRO A 113 -16.49 -6.21 -11.54
C PRO A 113 -16.64 -7.55 -10.84
N THR A 114 -15.53 -8.22 -10.61
CA THR A 114 -15.47 -9.51 -9.90
C THR A 114 -14.49 -9.38 -8.74
N LEU A 115 -14.85 -9.87 -7.57
CA LEU A 115 -13.93 -9.96 -6.44
C LEU A 115 -12.96 -11.11 -6.64
N THR A 116 -11.66 -10.82 -6.52
CA THR A 116 -10.61 -11.84 -6.56
C THR A 116 -9.66 -11.68 -5.39
N GLY A 117 -9.07 -12.79 -4.96
CA GLY A 117 -7.94 -12.77 -4.05
C GLY A 117 -6.71 -12.12 -4.69
N LEU A 118 -5.69 -11.85 -3.88
CA LEU A 118 -4.41 -11.31 -4.38
C LEU A 118 -3.69 -12.32 -5.30
N THR A 119 -3.99 -13.59 -5.16
CA THR A 119 -3.49 -14.72 -5.99
C THR A 119 -4.29 -14.91 -7.28
N GLY A 120 -5.41 -14.20 -7.45
CA GLY A 120 -6.26 -14.28 -8.64
C GLY A 120 -7.48 -15.18 -8.51
N ASP A 121 -7.65 -15.87 -7.39
CA ASP A 121 -8.81 -16.73 -7.14
C ASP A 121 -10.09 -15.89 -7.01
N LYS A 122 -11.15 -16.27 -7.70
CA LYS A 122 -12.42 -15.56 -7.65
C LYS A 122 -13.12 -15.82 -6.31
N TYR A 123 -13.58 -14.74 -5.68
CA TYR A 123 -14.43 -14.83 -4.49
C TYR A 123 -15.90 -14.72 -4.89
N LEU A 124 -16.62 -15.79 -4.62
CA LEU A 124 -18.08 -15.74 -4.62
C LEU A 124 -18.55 -15.13 -3.29
N SER A 125 -19.79 -14.64 -3.29
CA SER A 125 -20.41 -14.13 -2.06
C SER A 125 -20.54 -15.21 -0.98
N ASP A 126 -20.64 -16.45 -1.40
CA ASP A 126 -20.69 -17.65 -0.57
C ASP A 126 -19.87 -18.74 -1.29
N ALA A 127 -18.85 -19.26 -0.64
CA ALA A 127 -17.93 -20.19 -1.27
C ALA A 127 -17.35 -21.21 -0.29
N ASN A 128 -17.18 -22.44 -0.79
CA ASN A 128 -16.38 -23.47 -0.15
C ASN A 128 -14.96 -23.45 -0.73
N ALA A 129 -13.99 -23.62 0.13
CA ALA A 129 -12.59 -23.68 -0.28
C ALA A 129 -12.30 -24.96 -1.08
N LEU A 130 -11.49 -24.82 -2.12
CA LEU A 130 -10.98 -25.93 -2.89
C LEU A 130 -9.45 -25.95 -2.79
N CYS A 131 -8.87 -27.13 -2.72
CA CYS A 131 -7.42 -27.26 -2.75
C CYS A 131 -6.94 -27.38 -4.19
N ALA A 132 -6.14 -26.40 -4.66
CA ALA A 132 -5.57 -26.41 -5.99
C ALA A 132 -4.44 -27.44 -6.17
N THR A 133 -3.74 -27.78 -5.08
CA THR A 133 -2.61 -28.72 -5.10
C THR A 133 -3.02 -30.19 -4.93
N ASN A 134 -4.05 -30.43 -4.14
CA ASN A 134 -4.54 -31.80 -3.90
C ASN A 134 -6.07 -31.82 -3.76
N PRO A 135 -6.81 -32.09 -4.83
CA PRO A 135 -8.27 -32.12 -4.80
C PRO A 135 -8.87 -33.25 -3.97
N ALA A 136 -8.05 -34.20 -3.50
CA ALA A 136 -8.51 -35.35 -2.74
C ALA A 136 -8.81 -35.05 -1.26
N HIS A 137 -8.43 -33.85 -0.75
CA HIS A 137 -8.76 -33.47 0.62
C HIS A 137 -9.69 -32.25 0.68
N THR A 138 -10.49 -32.20 1.72
CA THR A 138 -11.37 -31.06 2.02
C THR A 138 -10.56 -29.99 2.80
N PRO A 139 -10.44 -28.77 2.30
CA PRO A 139 -9.80 -27.68 3.04
C PRO A 139 -10.58 -27.30 4.31
N PRO A 140 -9.87 -26.78 5.33
CA PRO A 140 -8.42 -26.67 5.45
C PRO A 140 -7.79 -27.93 6.06
N VAL A 141 -6.57 -28.23 5.64
CA VAL A 141 -5.75 -29.32 6.22
C VAL A 141 -4.48 -28.72 6.80
N ALA A 142 -4.01 -29.20 7.95
CA ALA A 142 -2.90 -28.59 8.68
C ALA A 142 -1.60 -28.52 7.85
N GLU A 143 -1.31 -29.59 7.10
CA GLU A 143 -0.11 -29.73 6.28
C GLU A 143 -0.23 -29.07 4.90
N CYS A 144 -1.35 -28.39 4.60
CA CYS A 144 -1.60 -27.74 3.33
C CYS A 144 -2.04 -26.30 3.57
N GLU A 145 -1.62 -25.38 2.70
CA GLU A 145 -2.00 -23.96 2.78
C GLU A 145 -3.39 -23.65 2.19
N CYS A 146 -4.20 -24.67 1.91
CA CYS A 146 -5.55 -24.48 1.38
C CYS A 146 -6.55 -23.97 2.44
N GLY A 147 -7.61 -23.31 1.98
CA GLY A 147 -8.63 -22.72 2.83
C GLY A 147 -8.77 -21.22 2.63
N PHE A 148 -9.80 -20.64 3.19
CA PHE A 148 -10.00 -19.19 3.21
C PHE A 148 -9.32 -18.57 4.43
N TYR A 149 -8.46 -17.60 4.18
CA TYR A 149 -7.75 -16.85 5.23
C TYR A 149 -8.42 -15.49 5.47
N ALA A 150 -8.47 -15.08 6.74
CA ALA A 150 -8.87 -13.74 7.15
C ALA A 150 -8.07 -13.28 8.38
N TYR A 151 -7.82 -11.99 8.49
CA TYR A 151 -7.25 -11.36 9.67
C TYR A 151 -8.32 -11.21 10.75
N LYS A 152 -7.96 -11.35 12.03
CA LYS A 152 -8.83 -11.08 13.16
C LYS A 152 -9.13 -9.59 13.28
N GLU A 153 -8.09 -8.78 13.18
CA GLU A 153 -8.17 -7.36 13.41
C GLU A 153 -8.18 -6.57 12.09
N LEU A 154 -9.07 -5.56 12.05
CA LEU A 154 -9.14 -4.64 10.91
C LEU A 154 -7.82 -3.87 10.72
N SER A 155 -7.10 -3.56 11.80
CA SER A 155 -5.80 -2.88 11.76
C SER A 155 -4.76 -3.65 10.97
N ASP A 156 -4.71 -4.98 11.13
CA ASP A 156 -3.75 -5.84 10.45
C ASP A 156 -4.07 -5.94 8.95
N ALA A 157 -5.36 -6.11 8.63
CA ALA A 157 -5.82 -6.06 7.25
C ALA A 157 -5.57 -4.69 6.59
N GLN A 158 -5.71 -3.58 7.33
CA GLN A 158 -5.39 -2.23 6.84
C GLN A 158 -3.89 -2.05 6.60
N PHE A 159 -3.05 -2.59 7.47
CA PHE A 159 -1.60 -2.60 7.27
C PHE A 159 -1.24 -3.37 6.00
N GLU A 160 -1.77 -4.57 5.83
CA GLU A 160 -1.55 -5.40 4.64
C GLU A 160 -2.04 -4.70 3.35
N ARG A 161 -3.19 -4.01 3.40
CA ARG A 161 -3.65 -3.19 2.28
C ARG A 161 -2.68 -2.06 1.94
N SER A 162 -1.98 -1.49 2.91
CA SER A 162 -1.03 -0.39 2.68
C SER A 162 0.15 -0.79 1.79
N ILE A 163 0.55 -2.06 1.85
CA ILE A 163 1.63 -2.64 1.04
C ILE A 163 1.12 -3.33 -0.23
N ASN A 164 -0.20 -3.52 -0.37
CA ASN A 164 -0.85 -4.04 -1.57
C ASN A 164 -1.73 -2.97 -2.22
N PRO A 165 -1.14 -1.96 -2.92
CA PRO A 165 -1.89 -0.85 -3.48
C PRO A 165 -2.85 -1.33 -4.57
N GLY A 166 -4.08 -0.82 -4.52
CA GLY A 166 -5.15 -1.21 -5.44
C GLY A 166 -6.10 -2.27 -4.89
N SER A 167 -5.80 -2.87 -3.72
CA SER A 167 -6.70 -3.77 -3.03
C SER A 167 -7.76 -3.04 -2.21
N PHE A 168 -8.87 -3.73 -2.01
CA PHE A 168 -9.96 -3.38 -1.11
C PHE A 168 -9.94 -4.29 0.11
N LEU A 169 -10.62 -3.89 1.18
CA LEU A 169 -10.85 -4.76 2.31
C LEU A 169 -12.24 -5.37 2.20
N LEU A 170 -12.35 -6.62 2.60
CA LEU A 170 -13.61 -7.31 2.80
C LEU A 170 -13.77 -7.61 4.28
N GLU A 171 -14.99 -7.47 4.75
CA GLU A 171 -15.46 -8.07 5.99
C GLU A 171 -16.10 -9.41 5.63
N VAL A 172 -15.65 -10.47 6.29
CA VAL A 172 -16.05 -11.85 5.96
C VAL A 172 -16.42 -12.63 7.20
N ASP A 173 -17.32 -13.56 7.03
CA ASP A 173 -17.63 -14.60 7.98
C ASP A 173 -17.05 -15.92 7.50
N LEU A 174 -16.35 -16.60 8.38
CA LEU A 174 -15.75 -17.89 8.14
C LEU A 174 -16.48 -18.96 8.94
N PHE A 175 -16.69 -20.13 8.31
CA PHE A 175 -17.49 -21.23 8.86
C PHE A 175 -16.84 -22.59 8.57
N GLY A 176 -17.40 -23.61 9.19
CA GLY A 176 -17.02 -25.00 8.98
C GLY A 176 -15.75 -25.37 9.72
N LEU A 177 -15.02 -26.34 9.18
CA LEU A 177 -13.72 -26.70 9.71
C LEU A 177 -12.75 -25.55 9.54
N GLY A 178 -11.90 -25.33 10.54
CA GLY A 178 -10.94 -24.24 10.46
C GLY A 178 -9.89 -24.26 11.55
N PHE A 179 -8.97 -23.32 11.41
CA PHE A 179 -7.86 -23.10 12.34
C PHE A 179 -7.85 -21.64 12.79
N THR A 180 -7.59 -21.43 14.05
CA THR A 180 -7.29 -20.11 14.62
C THR A 180 -5.80 -19.95 14.75
N TYR A 181 -5.26 -18.87 14.20
CA TYR A 181 -3.88 -18.44 14.36
C TYR A 181 -3.86 -17.20 15.26
N LYS A 182 -2.66 -16.77 15.65
CA LYS A 182 -2.48 -15.57 16.44
C LYS A 182 -3.18 -14.35 15.80
N ASP A 183 -2.93 -14.12 14.52
CA ASP A 183 -3.34 -12.88 13.83
C ASP A 183 -4.48 -13.12 12.82
N GLY A 184 -4.99 -14.35 12.71
CA GLY A 184 -5.99 -14.67 11.70
C GLY A 184 -6.72 -15.98 11.89
N PHE A 185 -7.52 -16.31 10.88
CA PHE A 185 -8.30 -17.52 10.77
C PHE A 185 -8.06 -18.17 9.41
N ARG A 186 -8.26 -19.48 9.35
CA ARG A 186 -8.32 -20.24 8.10
C ARG A 186 -9.48 -21.23 8.18
N ALA A 187 -10.38 -21.22 7.22
CA ALA A 187 -11.59 -22.02 7.27
C ALA A 187 -11.98 -22.63 5.93
N GLU A 188 -12.92 -23.57 6.00
CA GLU A 188 -13.51 -24.29 4.88
C GLU A 188 -14.41 -23.39 4.03
N THR A 189 -15.26 -22.61 4.68
CA THR A 189 -16.32 -21.83 4.03
C THR A 189 -16.19 -20.36 4.38
N GLN A 190 -16.54 -19.50 3.43
CA GLN A 190 -16.52 -18.05 3.57
C GLN A 190 -17.79 -17.42 3.02
N VAL A 191 -18.32 -16.44 3.75
CA VAL A 191 -19.32 -15.48 3.27
C VAL A 191 -18.75 -14.08 3.31
N VAL A 192 -18.88 -13.34 2.21
CA VAL A 192 -18.47 -11.94 2.14
C VAL A 192 -19.63 -11.06 2.56
N ASN A 193 -19.49 -10.30 3.65
CA ASN A 193 -20.55 -9.44 4.20
C ASN A 193 -20.49 -8.03 3.57
N HIS A 194 -19.32 -7.41 3.58
CA HIS A 194 -19.15 -6.03 3.15
C HIS A 194 -17.85 -5.84 2.38
N LEU A 195 -17.88 -4.90 1.43
CA LEU A 195 -16.67 -4.31 0.86
C LEU A 195 -16.40 -2.98 1.54
N ILE A 196 -15.24 -2.86 2.17
CA ILE A 196 -14.78 -1.65 2.85
C ILE A 196 -13.95 -0.84 1.88
N LYS A 197 -14.51 0.28 1.38
CA LYS A 197 -13.79 1.15 0.46
C LYS A 197 -12.84 2.09 1.21
N PRO A 198 -11.71 2.49 0.60
CA PRO A 198 -10.87 3.51 1.17
C PRO A 198 -11.60 4.86 1.24
N LYS A 199 -11.42 5.59 2.33
CA LYS A 199 -12.01 6.93 2.52
C LYS A 199 -11.47 7.95 1.51
N ARG A 200 -10.23 7.77 1.04
CA ARG A 200 -9.54 8.67 0.13
C ARG A 200 -9.26 8.04 -1.22
N CYS A 201 -9.24 8.88 -2.25
CA CYS A 201 -8.92 8.51 -3.63
C CYS A 201 -7.65 7.66 -3.71
N MET A 202 -7.72 6.51 -4.38
CA MET A 202 -6.56 5.62 -4.55
C MET A 202 -5.43 6.26 -5.36
N ARG A 203 -5.73 7.28 -6.20
CA ARG A 203 -4.71 7.97 -7.02
C ARG A 203 -4.06 9.13 -6.28
N CYS A 204 -4.81 10.17 -5.90
CA CYS A 204 -4.24 11.38 -5.30
C CYS A 204 -4.08 11.31 -3.79
N LYS A 205 -4.70 10.36 -3.10
CA LYS A 205 -4.67 10.16 -1.63
C LYS A 205 -5.20 11.33 -0.80
N THR A 206 -5.68 12.41 -1.44
CA THR A 206 -6.09 13.67 -0.80
C THR A 206 -7.61 13.80 -0.70
N LEU A 207 -8.31 13.68 -1.83
CA LEU A 207 -9.75 13.90 -1.93
C LEU A 207 -10.55 12.63 -1.59
N PRO A 208 -11.81 12.77 -1.17
CA PRO A 208 -12.67 11.62 -0.88
C PRO A 208 -12.84 10.70 -2.10
N ALA A 209 -12.83 9.39 -1.87
CA ALA A 209 -13.10 8.38 -2.87
C ALA A 209 -14.60 8.31 -3.15
N LYS A 210 -15.04 8.44 -4.42
CA LYS A 210 -16.46 8.49 -4.79
C LYS A 210 -16.85 7.63 -5.99
N VAL A 211 -15.95 7.46 -6.96
CA VAL A 211 -16.26 6.84 -8.25
C VAL A 211 -15.32 5.66 -8.48
N PHE A 212 -15.87 4.52 -8.75
CA PHE A 212 -15.10 3.38 -9.24
C PHE A 212 -14.77 3.58 -10.71
N VAL A 213 -13.52 3.37 -11.09
CA VAL A 213 -13.06 3.47 -12.48
C VAL A 213 -12.35 2.19 -12.88
N CYS A 214 -12.70 1.68 -14.06
CA CYS A 214 -12.04 0.54 -14.65
C CYS A 214 -10.73 0.99 -15.30
N THR A 215 -9.63 0.39 -14.89
CA THR A 215 -8.29 0.65 -15.42
C THR A 215 -7.79 -0.59 -16.13
N TYR A 216 -7.11 -0.36 -17.25
CA TYR A 216 -6.51 -1.41 -18.04
C TYR A 216 -5.01 -1.44 -17.80
N LYS A 217 -4.45 -2.60 -17.55
CA LYS A 217 -3.02 -2.82 -17.50
C LYS A 217 -2.63 -3.94 -18.45
N LEU A 218 -1.62 -3.69 -19.28
CA LEU A 218 -0.91 -4.76 -19.97
C LEU A 218 0.04 -5.42 -18.97
N THR A 219 -0.03 -6.72 -18.87
CA THR A 219 0.96 -7.51 -18.15
C THR A 219 2.19 -7.71 -19.03
N PRO A 220 3.36 -8.10 -18.49
CA PRO A 220 4.55 -8.42 -19.28
C PRO A 220 4.32 -9.54 -20.31
N THR A 221 3.25 -10.32 -20.16
CA THR A 221 2.84 -11.40 -21.07
C THR A 221 1.76 -10.96 -22.07
N ASP A 222 1.58 -9.66 -22.30
CA ASP A 222 0.56 -9.05 -23.16
C ASP A 222 -0.89 -9.45 -22.81
N THR A 223 -1.11 -9.99 -21.61
CA THR A 223 -2.45 -10.30 -21.14
C THR A 223 -3.09 -9.04 -20.57
N ALA A 224 -4.28 -8.72 -21.08
CA ALA A 224 -5.06 -7.60 -20.58
C ALA A 224 -5.59 -7.87 -19.18
N LEU A 225 -5.23 -7.05 -18.22
CA LEU A 225 -5.76 -7.11 -16.86
C LEU A 225 -6.63 -5.89 -16.59
N TRP A 226 -7.93 -6.12 -16.45
CA TRP A 226 -8.87 -5.10 -15.99
C TRP A 226 -8.84 -5.05 -14.48
N GLN A 227 -8.72 -3.84 -13.92
CA GLN A 227 -8.73 -3.62 -12.49
C GLN A 227 -9.53 -2.36 -12.16
N TRP A 228 -10.44 -2.47 -11.22
CA TRP A 228 -11.20 -1.35 -10.70
C TRP A 228 -10.46 -0.68 -9.54
N GLN A 229 -10.52 0.63 -9.53
CA GLN A 229 -10.00 1.48 -8.47
C GLN A 229 -11.05 2.51 -8.08
N ILE A 230 -11.10 2.92 -6.82
CA ILE A 230 -11.97 4.01 -6.42
C ILE A 230 -11.19 5.33 -6.42
N ARG A 231 -11.76 6.34 -7.06
CA ARG A 231 -11.15 7.67 -7.24
C ARG A 231 -12.09 8.79 -6.80
N CYS A 232 -11.52 9.98 -6.59
CA CYS A 232 -12.31 11.20 -6.43
C CYS A 232 -12.85 11.66 -7.80
N VAL A 233 -13.82 12.57 -7.78
CA VAL A 233 -14.44 13.13 -8.99
C VAL A 233 -13.39 13.72 -9.95
N VAL A 234 -12.39 14.46 -9.42
CA VAL A 234 -11.32 15.06 -10.24
C VAL A 234 -10.45 13.99 -10.92
N CYS A 235 -10.02 12.98 -10.19
CA CYS A 235 -9.17 11.93 -10.75
C CYS A 235 -9.92 10.94 -11.66
N SER A 236 -11.23 10.92 -11.63
CA SER A 236 -12.09 10.10 -12.50
C SER A 236 -12.55 10.83 -13.75
N SER A 237 -12.38 12.16 -13.87
CA SER A 237 -12.91 12.96 -14.98
C SER A 237 -12.40 12.57 -16.37
N SER A 238 -11.17 12.02 -16.44
CA SER A 238 -10.57 11.59 -17.72
C SER A 238 -11.05 10.22 -18.22
N PHE A 239 -11.88 9.52 -17.45
CA PHE A 239 -12.42 8.22 -17.85
C PHE A 239 -13.75 8.39 -18.59
N LYS A 240 -14.05 7.48 -19.53
CA LYS A 240 -15.33 7.41 -20.20
C LYS A 240 -16.41 6.98 -19.20
N GLU A 241 -17.66 7.34 -19.45
CA GLU A 241 -18.77 6.97 -18.56
C GLU A 241 -18.94 5.44 -18.45
N ASP A 242 -18.73 4.70 -19.54
CA ASP A 242 -18.79 3.24 -19.56
C ASP A 242 -17.70 2.55 -18.72
N ASP A 243 -16.66 3.28 -18.35
CA ASP A 243 -15.57 2.81 -17.50
C ASP A 243 -15.71 3.31 -16.05
N LYS A 244 -16.89 3.85 -15.69
CA LYS A 244 -17.20 4.38 -14.37
C LYS A 244 -18.41 3.69 -13.77
N LEU A 245 -18.37 3.49 -12.47
CA LEU A 245 -19.51 3.05 -11.67
C LEU A 245 -19.58 3.89 -10.40
N SER A 246 -20.80 4.26 -10.02
CA SER A 246 -21.05 4.82 -8.69
C SER A 246 -20.86 3.74 -7.61
N THR A 247 -20.81 4.13 -6.35
CA THR A 247 -20.76 3.17 -5.23
C THR A 247 -22.01 2.26 -5.23
N GLU A 248 -23.16 2.80 -5.55
CA GLU A 248 -24.44 2.10 -5.60
C GLU A 248 -24.48 1.09 -6.75
N GLN A 249 -24.02 1.50 -7.94
CA GLN A 249 -23.91 0.60 -9.09
C GLN A 249 -22.94 -0.54 -8.84
N MET A 250 -21.78 -0.23 -8.25
CA MET A 250 -20.81 -1.26 -7.87
C MET A 250 -21.39 -2.23 -6.83
N ALA A 251 -22.11 -1.73 -5.83
CA ALA A 251 -22.78 -2.56 -4.83
C ALA A 251 -23.82 -3.50 -5.46
N GLN A 252 -24.59 -3.01 -6.44
CA GLN A 252 -25.54 -3.83 -7.19
C GLN A 252 -24.85 -4.93 -8.01
N HIS A 253 -23.77 -4.60 -8.72
CA HIS A 253 -23.02 -5.58 -9.50
C HIS A 253 -22.43 -6.68 -8.64
N LEU A 254 -21.84 -6.31 -7.51
CA LEU A 254 -21.22 -7.27 -6.59
C LEU A 254 -22.25 -8.00 -5.70
N ARG A 255 -23.48 -7.50 -5.62
CA ARG A 255 -24.51 -7.91 -4.66
C ARG A 255 -24.02 -7.84 -3.21
N LEU A 256 -23.21 -6.84 -2.92
CA LEU A 256 -22.59 -6.60 -1.62
C LEU A 256 -22.82 -5.17 -1.17
N LYS A 257 -22.94 -4.99 0.14
CA LYS A 257 -22.91 -3.65 0.74
C LYS A 257 -21.50 -3.08 0.67
N ILE A 258 -21.38 -1.82 0.26
CA ILE A 258 -20.11 -1.07 0.24
C ILE A 258 -20.16 0.01 1.32
N ILE A 259 -19.21 -0.04 2.27
CA ILE A 259 -19.12 0.86 3.41
C ILE A 259 -17.85 1.72 3.37
#